data_6202bce5e9fb94d3709d16c34303c3cd
#
_entry.id   6202bce5e9fb94d3709d16c34303c3cd
#
_cell.length_a   1.000
_cell.length_b   1.000
_cell.length_c   1.000
_cell.angle_alpha   90.00
_cell.angle_beta   90.00
_cell.angle_gamma   90.00
#
_symmetry.space_group_name_H-M   'P 1'
#
loop_
_entity.id
_entity.type
_entity.pdbx_description
1 polymer ?
#
loop_
_entity_poly.entity_id
_entity_poly.type
_entity_poly.pdbx_seq_one_letter_code
_entity_poly.pdbx_strand_id
1 'polypeptide(L)'
;MEHDEGISNPSNNRPFEDVLNEYASRRQLLRGGLTLAAGSFLAGPLSATAAVPAPGRKIGSRLIDFQPVTLAEGNGPVPAISPDYDYQVLIPWGTSLTNNVTDYSGDPLVRPTAEEQAQQVGIGHDGMWFFPFRRSSNRGLLAINHEYGTNGTVLGKADPETLADVMTSQHAHGISVLEIRKTGRGWELVKDSMYNRRVHGRTPVEFSGPVAGSELIGPEAGAMGTLNNCANGYTPWGTYLTCEENFNGYFGTSDSSWTPSDEQARYGLSAGGFGYSWHVFDERFDLASDSHPNEENRFGWIVEVDPFNPEANPVKRTAMGRFKHEGVALVEGRGGRVVGYMGDDERFDYIYKFVSAGNWRFMRAQGVSPLDNGTLYAAKFNDDGTGEWLELSLRNPAIAARFSSEAEMLTYTRIAADLAGATPMDRPEWTSVGADGTVYCTLTNNSRREEADAANPQAPNPDGHIIRWRDSNRHIGLSFTWEIFLLSSDTHGTERSVASPDGIWVDPDNRVFIQTDGAQKDGLNDQLLIANGNQSGDDIEISRLFTGVTGCEVTGIAVTPNRRTLFVNLQHPGNGDPSVTNFPAAQGSGTIPRDCTVVITRKDGGVVGS
;
A
#
# COMPACT_ATOMS: atom_id res chain seq x y z
N MET A 1 4.19 -13.92 -7.20
CA MET A 1 4.01 -14.12 -8.66
C MET A 1 3.19 -12.94 -9.12
N GLU A 2 3.82 -11.96 -9.78
CA GLU A 2 3.02 -10.96 -10.49
C GLU A 2 2.03 -11.74 -11.36
N HIS A 3 0.76 -11.66 -11.04
CA HIS A 3 -0.24 -12.12 -11.98
C HIS A 3 -0.15 -11.17 -13.17
N ASP A 4 0.29 -11.69 -14.33
CA ASP A 4 0.32 -10.91 -15.56
C ASP A 4 -1.12 -10.67 -16.03
N GLU A 5 -1.82 -9.83 -15.24
CA GLU A 5 -3.18 -9.42 -15.56
C GLU A 5 -3.21 -8.72 -16.91
N GLY A 6 -4.28 -8.94 -17.67
CA GLY A 6 -4.58 -8.13 -18.82
C GLY A 6 -4.73 -6.66 -18.40
N ILE A 7 -4.43 -5.72 -19.30
CA ILE A 7 -4.68 -4.30 -19.06
C ILE A 7 -6.17 -4.13 -18.74
N SER A 8 -6.52 -3.77 -17.52
CA SER A 8 -7.91 -3.54 -17.09
C SER A 8 -8.37 -2.11 -17.39
N ASN A 9 -7.42 -1.17 -17.59
CA ASN A 9 -7.72 0.18 -18.03
C ASN A 9 -7.71 0.29 -19.58
N PRO A 10 -8.87 0.19 -20.27
CA PRO A 10 -8.97 0.34 -21.72
C PRO A 10 -9.04 1.80 -22.15
N SER A 11 -9.02 2.77 -21.22
CA SER A 11 -9.16 4.17 -21.55
C SER A 11 -7.93 4.66 -22.30
N ASN A 12 -8.15 5.16 -23.53
CA ASN A 12 -7.20 6.05 -24.17
C ASN A 12 -7.46 7.45 -23.59
N ASN A 13 -7.02 7.72 -22.37
CA ASN A 13 -7.19 9.03 -21.77
C ASN A 13 -6.51 10.06 -22.66
N ARG A 14 -7.35 10.74 -23.44
CA ARG A 14 -6.91 11.82 -24.33
C ARG A 14 -6.52 13.03 -23.48
N PRO A 15 -5.59 13.88 -23.97
CA PRO A 15 -5.34 15.17 -23.36
C PRO A 15 -6.64 15.92 -23.11
N PHE A 16 -6.75 16.60 -21.97
CA PHE A 16 -7.96 17.34 -21.55
C PHE A 16 -8.49 18.31 -22.62
N GLU A 17 -7.62 18.87 -23.45
CA GLU A 17 -7.98 19.71 -24.60
C GLU A 17 -8.86 18.97 -25.62
N ASP A 18 -8.66 17.70 -25.84
CA ASP A 18 -9.47 16.89 -26.77
C ASP A 18 -10.86 16.61 -26.17
N VAL A 19 -10.92 16.39 -24.86
CA VAL A 19 -12.20 16.21 -24.14
C VAL A 19 -12.98 17.53 -24.11
N LEU A 20 -12.33 18.66 -23.87
CA LEU A 20 -12.95 19.98 -23.93
C LEU A 20 -13.43 20.34 -25.35
N ASN A 21 -12.70 19.95 -26.38
CA ASN A 21 -13.07 20.22 -27.78
C ASN A 21 -14.27 19.41 -28.25
N GLU A 22 -14.53 18.25 -27.67
CA GLU A 22 -15.68 17.41 -27.98
C GLU A 22 -16.97 17.93 -27.33
N TYR A 23 -16.89 18.55 -26.14
CA TYR A 23 -18.03 19.09 -25.39
C TYR A 23 -18.21 20.60 -25.47
N ALA A 24 -17.17 21.36 -25.76
CA ALA A 24 -17.25 22.80 -25.98
C ALA A 24 -17.30 23.11 -27.48
N SER A 25 -18.48 23.20 -28.05
CA SER A 25 -18.58 23.77 -29.38
C SER A 25 -17.97 25.17 -29.36
N ARG A 26 -17.14 25.53 -30.36
CA ARG A 26 -16.47 26.83 -30.52
C ARG A 26 -17.35 28.06 -30.24
N ARG A 27 -18.67 27.92 -30.17
CA ARG A 27 -19.65 28.97 -29.85
C ARG A 27 -19.79 29.28 -28.36
N GLN A 28 -19.43 28.37 -27.45
CA GLN A 28 -19.50 28.60 -26.00
C GLN A 28 -18.22 29.25 -25.44
N LEU A 29 -17.05 28.98 -26.03
CA LEU A 29 -15.78 29.59 -25.67
C LEU A 29 -15.72 31.10 -25.96
N LEU A 30 -16.49 31.61 -26.94
CA LEU A 30 -16.52 33.03 -27.28
C LEU A 30 -17.44 33.88 -26.38
N ARG A 31 -18.20 33.28 -25.45
CA ARG A 31 -19.04 33.99 -24.48
C ARG A 31 -18.47 34.09 -23.06
N GLY A 32 -17.36 33.41 -22.76
CA GLY A 32 -16.71 33.42 -21.45
C GLY A 32 -15.39 34.21 -21.39
N GLY A 33 -15.09 35.00 -22.39
CA GLY A 33 -13.86 35.79 -22.46
C GLY A 33 -13.87 37.00 -21.55
N LEU A 34 -12.77 37.15 -20.85
CA LEU A 34 -12.26 38.37 -20.21
C LEU A 34 -12.83 38.77 -18.84
N THR A 35 -12.05 38.40 -17.79
CA THR A 35 -11.46 39.41 -16.89
C THR A 35 -10.28 38.81 -16.11
N LEU A 36 -9.10 38.93 -16.67
CA LEU A 36 -7.86 38.90 -15.91
C LEU A 36 -7.47 40.36 -15.66
N ALA A 37 -7.50 40.80 -14.43
CA ALA A 37 -6.85 42.03 -14.01
C ALA A 37 -5.79 41.72 -12.96
N ALA A 38 -4.58 42.03 -13.30
CA ALA A 38 -3.39 41.97 -12.50
C ALA A 38 -3.49 42.80 -11.20
N GLY A 39 -2.96 42.27 -10.11
CA GLY A 39 -2.73 42.98 -8.86
C GLY A 39 -1.44 42.50 -8.23
N SER A 40 -0.42 43.25 -8.45
CA SER A 40 0.95 43.09 -7.98
C SER A 40 1.12 43.30 -6.48
N PHE A 41 2.00 42.50 -5.87
CA PHE A 41 3.00 42.80 -4.83
C PHE A 41 2.61 43.63 -3.62
N LEU A 42 2.76 43.04 -2.45
CA LEU A 42 3.52 43.66 -1.34
C LEU A 42 4.13 42.55 -0.48
N ALA A 43 5.46 42.49 -0.48
CA ALA A 43 6.27 41.67 0.39
C ALA A 43 6.36 42.30 1.78
N GLY A 44 6.05 41.52 2.80
CA GLY A 44 6.40 41.80 4.19
C GLY A 44 7.15 40.61 4.78
N PRO A 45 8.18 40.81 5.60
CA PRO A 45 9.03 39.73 6.08
C PRO A 45 8.29 38.89 7.11
N LEU A 46 7.98 37.64 6.79
CA LEU A 46 7.54 36.64 7.74
C LEU A 46 8.76 36.07 8.46
N SER A 47 8.83 36.34 9.75
CA SER A 47 9.81 35.76 10.66
C SER A 47 9.73 34.24 10.58
N ALA A 48 10.79 33.62 10.10
CA ALA A 48 10.99 32.19 10.18
C ALA A 48 11.09 31.81 11.67
N THR A 49 10.09 31.14 12.20
CA THR A 49 10.26 30.36 13.42
C THR A 49 11.12 29.16 13.08
N ALA A 50 12.39 29.24 13.48
CA ALA A 50 13.33 28.14 13.35
C ALA A 50 12.73 26.89 14.04
N ALA A 51 12.60 25.82 13.27
CA ALA A 51 12.35 24.49 13.82
C ALA A 51 13.49 24.16 14.79
N VAL A 52 13.15 23.78 16.01
CA VAL A 52 14.12 23.34 17.01
C VAL A 52 14.77 22.06 16.48
N PRO A 53 16.11 22.01 16.29
CA PRO A 53 16.76 20.79 15.83
C PRO A 53 16.58 19.69 16.87
N ALA A 54 16.25 18.48 16.42
CA ALA A 54 16.26 17.31 17.27
C ALA A 54 17.64 17.14 17.93
N PRO A 55 17.73 16.89 19.24
CA PRO A 55 19.02 16.80 19.91
C PRO A 55 19.77 15.56 19.46
N GLY A 56 20.93 15.73 18.83
CA GLY A 56 21.86 14.63 18.62
C GLY A 56 22.71 14.63 17.34
N ARG A 57 22.45 15.46 16.36
CA ARG A 57 23.28 15.44 15.14
C ARG A 57 24.57 16.23 15.36
N LYS A 58 25.72 15.56 15.26
CA LYS A 58 27.03 16.27 15.15
C LYS A 58 27.02 17.07 13.84
N ILE A 59 27.31 18.37 13.92
CA ILE A 59 27.46 19.24 12.76
C ILE A 59 28.60 18.64 11.89
N GLY A 60 28.25 18.20 10.66
CA GLY A 60 29.18 17.59 9.70
C GLY A 60 29.03 16.07 9.47
N SER A 61 28.08 15.36 10.12
CA SER A 61 27.81 13.95 9.79
C SER A 61 27.04 13.83 8.48
N ARG A 62 27.41 12.84 7.65
CA ARG A 62 26.60 12.43 6.49
C ARG A 62 25.19 12.10 6.91
N LEU A 63 24.23 12.24 6.00
CA LEU A 63 22.85 11.83 6.26
C LEU A 63 22.74 10.31 6.38
N ILE A 64 23.48 9.61 5.51
CA ILE A 64 23.61 8.16 5.45
C ILE A 64 25.08 7.84 5.76
N ASP A 65 25.35 7.14 6.87
CA ASP A 65 26.70 6.89 7.36
C ASP A 65 26.82 5.45 7.90
N PHE A 66 26.73 4.48 6.98
CA PHE A 66 26.95 3.06 7.23
C PHE A 66 27.60 2.40 6.01
N GLN A 67 28.22 1.25 6.20
CA GLN A 67 28.76 0.44 5.12
C GLN A 67 27.61 -0.29 4.41
N PRO A 68 27.40 -0.10 3.10
CA PRO A 68 26.33 -0.78 2.38
C PRO A 68 26.61 -2.28 2.21
N VAL A 69 25.54 -3.06 2.03
CA VAL A 69 25.63 -4.39 1.41
C VAL A 69 26.06 -4.21 -0.04
N THR A 70 27.10 -4.91 -0.47
CA THR A 70 27.63 -4.81 -1.83
C THR A 70 26.80 -5.64 -2.82
N LEU A 71 26.95 -5.40 -4.14
CA LEU A 71 26.31 -6.23 -5.17
C LEU A 71 26.66 -7.72 -5.01
N ALA A 72 27.90 -8.04 -4.63
CA ALA A 72 28.36 -9.42 -4.48
C ALA A 72 27.74 -10.14 -3.29
N GLU A 73 27.29 -9.41 -2.27
CA GLU A 73 26.72 -9.95 -1.02
C GLU A 73 25.19 -9.99 -1.06
N GLY A 74 24.56 -9.22 -1.96
CA GLY A 74 23.12 -8.93 -1.96
C GLY A 74 22.25 -10.03 -2.56
N ASN A 75 22.66 -11.30 -2.52
CA ASN A 75 21.91 -12.43 -3.05
C ASN A 75 22.00 -13.67 -2.15
N GLY A 76 21.22 -14.70 -2.46
CA GLY A 76 21.32 -16.00 -1.80
C GLY A 76 20.12 -16.35 -0.91
N PRO A 77 20.17 -17.52 -0.26
CA PRO A 77 19.04 -18.12 0.45
C PRO A 77 18.81 -17.57 1.86
N VAL A 78 19.64 -16.63 2.31
CA VAL A 78 19.54 -15.96 3.62
C VAL A 78 19.72 -14.46 3.43
N PRO A 79 19.12 -13.63 4.29
CA PRO A 79 19.26 -12.19 4.17
C PRO A 79 20.70 -11.71 4.34
N ALA A 80 21.08 -10.67 3.58
CA ALA A 80 22.32 -9.93 3.85
C ALA A 80 21.98 -8.57 4.46
N ILE A 81 22.81 -8.12 5.40
CA ILE A 81 22.65 -6.85 6.09
C ILE A 81 23.98 -6.11 6.19
N SER A 82 23.94 -4.78 6.17
CA SER A 82 25.09 -3.93 6.44
C SER A 82 25.87 -4.41 7.66
N PRO A 83 27.22 -4.46 7.61
CA PRO A 83 28.03 -4.89 8.75
C PRO A 83 27.87 -4.01 10.00
N ASP A 84 27.30 -2.81 9.88
CA ASP A 84 27.01 -1.91 11.00
C ASP A 84 25.70 -2.23 11.73
N TYR A 85 24.94 -3.22 11.25
CA TYR A 85 23.61 -3.58 11.75
C TYR A 85 23.52 -5.05 12.12
N ASP A 86 22.54 -5.35 12.96
CA ASP A 86 22.10 -6.71 13.27
C ASP A 86 20.61 -6.83 12.91
N TYR A 87 20.17 -8.06 12.56
CA TYR A 87 18.76 -8.37 12.43
C TYR A 87 18.33 -9.54 13.32
N GLN A 88 17.04 -9.58 13.62
CA GLN A 88 16.38 -10.65 14.37
C GLN A 88 15.11 -11.04 13.63
N VAL A 89 14.87 -12.33 13.40
CA VAL A 89 13.57 -12.83 12.93
C VAL A 89 12.54 -12.69 14.04
N LEU A 90 11.37 -12.16 13.70
CA LEU A 90 10.25 -11.99 14.60
C LEU A 90 8.96 -12.43 13.87
N ILE A 91 8.10 -13.20 14.55
CA ILE A 91 6.73 -13.50 14.14
C ILE A 91 6.64 -14.09 12.71
N PRO A 92 7.16 -15.31 12.44
CA PRO A 92 6.90 -16.00 11.17
C PRO A 92 5.42 -16.35 11.00
N TRP A 93 4.95 -16.49 9.73
CA TRP A 93 3.64 -17.07 9.44
C TRP A 93 3.38 -18.33 10.27
N GLY A 94 2.18 -18.42 10.85
CA GLY A 94 1.79 -19.52 11.71
C GLY A 94 2.24 -19.39 13.16
N THR A 95 2.86 -18.26 13.57
CA THR A 95 3.11 -17.96 14.98
C THR A 95 1.77 -17.77 15.71
N SER A 96 1.53 -18.53 16.77
CA SER A 96 0.29 -18.43 17.55
C SER A 96 0.23 -17.16 18.41
N LEU A 97 -0.95 -16.55 18.44
CA LEU A 97 -1.26 -15.39 19.29
C LEU A 97 -1.41 -15.77 20.77
N THR A 98 -1.63 -17.06 21.04
CA THR A 98 -1.94 -17.59 22.39
C THR A 98 -1.04 -18.75 22.74
N ASN A 99 -1.00 -19.12 24.02
CA ASN A 99 -0.28 -20.31 24.47
C ASN A 99 -1.09 -21.61 24.26
N ASN A 100 -2.36 -21.52 23.90
CA ASN A 100 -3.25 -22.67 23.73
C ASN A 100 -3.19 -23.29 22.32
N VAL A 101 -2.67 -22.57 21.34
CA VAL A 101 -2.49 -23.04 19.96
C VAL A 101 -1.00 -23.20 19.70
N THR A 102 -0.63 -24.27 19.02
CA THR A 102 0.77 -24.55 18.66
C THR A 102 1.21 -23.65 17.50
N ASP A 103 2.45 -23.18 17.53
CA ASP A 103 3.06 -22.49 16.40
C ASP A 103 3.23 -23.47 15.23
N TYR A 104 2.91 -23.03 14.02
CA TYR A 104 3.22 -23.81 12.82
C TYR A 104 4.73 -23.86 12.59
N SER A 105 5.26 -25.08 12.47
CA SER A 105 6.71 -25.30 12.36
C SER A 105 7.29 -25.05 10.96
N GLY A 106 6.43 -24.96 9.94
CA GLY A 106 6.85 -24.98 8.53
C GLY A 106 6.97 -26.41 7.96
N ASP A 107 6.44 -27.42 8.64
CA ASP A 107 6.43 -28.80 8.13
C ASP A 107 5.59 -28.87 6.83
N PRO A 108 6.19 -29.31 5.70
CA PRO A 108 5.49 -29.39 4.43
C PRO A 108 4.33 -30.42 4.43
N LEU A 109 4.31 -31.35 5.38
CA LEU A 109 3.31 -32.43 5.45
C LEU A 109 2.14 -32.10 6.37
N VAL A 110 2.27 -31.07 7.21
CA VAL A 110 1.26 -30.71 8.22
C VAL A 110 0.95 -29.22 8.12
N ARG A 111 -0.14 -28.86 7.48
CA ARG A 111 -0.62 -27.47 7.38
C ARG A 111 -1.54 -27.12 8.55
N PRO A 112 -1.61 -25.84 8.97
CA PRO A 112 -2.60 -25.40 9.94
C PRO A 112 -4.03 -25.73 9.47
N THR A 113 -4.90 -26.08 10.40
CA THR A 113 -6.35 -26.15 10.17
C THR A 113 -6.94 -24.73 10.13
N ALA A 114 -8.20 -24.61 9.69
CA ALA A 114 -8.90 -23.32 9.67
C ALA A 114 -8.97 -22.69 11.08
N GLU A 115 -9.22 -23.50 12.11
CA GLU A 115 -9.33 -23.06 13.51
C GLU A 115 -7.97 -22.61 14.08
N GLU A 116 -6.89 -23.29 13.72
CA GLU A 116 -5.52 -22.90 14.09
C GLU A 116 -5.12 -21.62 13.38
N GLN A 117 -5.33 -21.53 12.05
CA GLN A 117 -4.96 -20.37 11.26
C GLN A 117 -5.70 -19.10 11.69
N ALA A 118 -6.95 -19.21 12.15
CA ALA A 118 -7.70 -18.10 12.73
C ALA A 118 -7.06 -17.50 14.00
N GLN A 119 -6.16 -18.24 14.66
CA GLN A 119 -5.47 -17.84 15.88
C GLN A 119 -3.95 -17.71 15.72
N GLN A 120 -3.47 -17.86 14.51
CA GLN A 120 -2.06 -17.71 14.14
C GLN A 120 -1.87 -16.49 13.26
N VAL A 121 -0.68 -15.93 13.25
CA VAL A 121 -0.25 -14.88 12.30
C VAL A 121 -0.45 -15.39 10.88
N GLY A 122 -0.96 -14.52 10.00
CA GLY A 122 -1.24 -14.86 8.60
C GLY A 122 0.00 -14.99 7.74
N ILE A 123 -0.21 -15.32 6.48
CA ILE A 123 0.80 -15.36 5.42
C ILE A 123 0.86 -14.00 4.68
N GLY A 124 1.79 -13.81 3.76
CA GLY A 124 1.88 -12.57 2.96
C GLY A 124 2.10 -11.35 3.84
N HIS A 125 3.16 -11.35 4.64
CA HIS A 125 3.48 -10.22 5.53
C HIS A 125 3.83 -8.99 4.71
N ASP A 126 3.01 -7.94 4.83
CA ASP A 126 3.15 -6.72 4.06
C ASP A 126 3.09 -5.47 4.97
N GLY A 127 2.35 -4.44 4.59
CA GLY A 127 2.25 -3.20 5.33
C GLY A 127 2.13 -3.38 6.83
N MET A 128 2.80 -2.54 7.61
CA MET A 128 2.73 -2.62 9.06
C MET A 128 2.97 -1.27 9.72
N TRP A 129 2.51 -1.15 10.97
CA TRP A 129 2.80 0.01 11.78
C TRP A 129 2.92 -0.33 13.26
N PHE A 130 3.82 0.38 13.97
CA PHE A 130 4.05 0.22 15.40
C PHE A 130 3.30 1.30 16.20
N PHE A 131 2.40 0.89 17.08
CA PHE A 131 1.61 1.76 17.98
C PHE A 131 2.16 1.66 19.40
N PRO A 132 2.95 2.65 19.85
CA PRO A 132 3.64 2.57 21.14
C PRO A 132 2.69 2.75 22.33
N PHE A 133 2.81 1.91 23.36
CA PHE A 133 2.17 2.19 24.65
C PHE A 133 2.83 3.39 25.31
N ARG A 134 2.07 4.44 25.56
CA ARG A 134 2.55 5.66 26.24
C ARG A 134 3.86 6.22 25.66
N ARG A 135 4.03 6.17 24.33
CA ARG A 135 5.24 6.59 23.60
C ARG A 135 6.48 5.74 23.89
N SER A 136 6.34 4.52 24.37
CA SER A 136 7.44 3.61 24.60
C SER A 136 8.11 3.20 23.29
N SER A 137 9.45 3.18 23.28
CA SER A 137 10.21 2.59 22.19
C SER A 137 10.57 1.10 22.43
N ASN A 138 10.00 0.50 23.48
CA ASN A 138 10.31 -0.88 23.87
C ASN A 138 9.07 -1.76 24.05
N ARG A 139 7.87 -1.23 23.85
CA ARG A 139 6.62 -1.98 23.98
C ARG A 139 5.49 -1.24 23.25
N GLY A 140 4.72 -1.97 22.47
CA GLY A 140 3.59 -1.43 21.74
C GLY A 140 2.82 -2.53 21.02
N LEU A 141 1.86 -2.11 20.21
CA LEU A 141 1.16 -2.99 19.29
C LEU A 141 1.78 -2.87 17.91
N LEU A 142 2.01 -3.99 17.24
CA LEU A 142 2.39 -4.07 15.85
C LEU A 142 1.16 -4.56 15.08
N ALA A 143 0.64 -3.75 14.17
CA ALA A 143 -0.35 -4.16 13.19
C ALA A 143 0.40 -4.58 11.93
N ILE A 144 0.09 -5.77 11.38
CA ILE A 144 0.74 -6.35 10.21
C ILE A 144 -0.34 -6.82 9.25
N ASN A 145 -0.24 -6.43 7.99
CA ASN A 145 -1.06 -6.93 6.90
C ASN A 145 -0.63 -8.35 6.49
N HIS A 146 -1.59 -9.09 5.98
CA HIS A 146 -1.43 -10.43 5.40
C HIS A 146 -2.11 -10.42 4.04
N GLU A 147 -1.35 -10.09 3.02
CA GLU A 147 -1.83 -9.80 1.70
C GLU A 147 -2.37 -11.04 1.00
N TYR A 148 -1.49 -11.95 0.64
CA TYR A 148 -1.90 -13.17 -0.06
C TYR A 148 -1.05 -14.38 0.28
N GLY A 149 -1.61 -15.56 -0.02
CA GLY A 149 -0.89 -16.82 -0.01
C GLY A 149 -1.56 -17.79 -0.97
N THR A 150 -0.78 -18.38 -1.86
CA THR A 150 -1.31 -19.36 -2.83
C THR A 150 -1.85 -20.59 -2.13
N ASN A 151 -2.81 -21.29 -2.76
CA ASN A 151 -3.30 -22.58 -2.27
C ASN A 151 -2.15 -23.59 -2.05
N GLY A 152 -1.17 -23.61 -2.97
CA GLY A 152 0.02 -24.46 -2.84
C GLY A 152 0.81 -24.22 -1.55
N THR A 153 0.96 -22.98 -1.14
CA THR A 153 1.67 -22.62 0.10
C THR A 153 0.81 -22.87 1.33
N VAL A 154 -0.42 -22.35 1.34
CA VAL A 154 -1.32 -22.41 2.52
C VAL A 154 -1.85 -23.81 2.76
N LEU A 155 -2.32 -24.49 1.72
CA LEU A 155 -3.01 -25.77 1.80
C LEU A 155 -2.09 -26.98 1.49
N GLY A 156 -0.97 -26.75 0.83
CA GLY A 156 -0.10 -27.82 0.31
C GLY A 156 -0.69 -28.54 -0.91
N LYS A 157 -1.68 -27.93 -1.59
CA LYS A 157 -2.36 -28.46 -2.78
C LYS A 157 -2.80 -27.33 -3.71
N ALA A 158 -2.99 -27.63 -5.01
CA ALA A 158 -3.29 -26.63 -6.01
C ALA A 158 -4.66 -25.97 -5.83
N ASP A 159 -5.68 -26.78 -5.52
CA ASP A 159 -7.06 -26.33 -5.35
C ASP A 159 -7.64 -26.76 -4.01
N PRO A 160 -8.56 -25.98 -3.43
CA PRO A 160 -9.32 -26.42 -2.27
C PRO A 160 -10.23 -27.61 -2.64
N GLU A 161 -10.41 -28.55 -1.73
CA GLU A 161 -11.26 -29.71 -1.90
C GLU A 161 -12.50 -29.66 -1.00
N THR A 162 -12.50 -28.73 -0.04
CA THR A 162 -13.56 -28.58 0.96
C THR A 162 -13.75 -27.11 1.35
N LEU A 163 -14.90 -26.80 1.96
CA LEU A 163 -15.11 -25.50 2.59
C LEU A 163 -14.08 -25.22 3.70
N ALA A 164 -13.60 -26.23 4.42
CA ALA A 164 -12.56 -26.05 5.44
C ALA A 164 -11.24 -25.59 4.84
N ASP A 165 -10.87 -26.07 3.65
CA ASP A 165 -9.70 -25.56 2.91
C ASP A 165 -9.87 -24.09 2.56
N VAL A 166 -11.03 -23.70 2.01
CA VAL A 166 -11.34 -22.32 1.71
C VAL A 166 -11.27 -21.45 2.96
N MET A 167 -11.83 -21.92 4.08
CA MET A 167 -11.75 -21.19 5.36
C MET A 167 -10.30 -21.05 5.85
N THR A 168 -9.46 -22.09 5.71
CA THR A 168 -8.03 -22.00 6.04
C THR A 168 -7.34 -20.91 5.22
N SER A 169 -7.59 -20.89 3.91
CA SER A 169 -7.06 -19.85 3.03
C SER A 169 -7.56 -18.46 3.43
N GLN A 170 -8.86 -18.27 3.64
CA GLN A 170 -9.45 -17.00 4.08
C GLN A 170 -8.92 -16.53 5.45
N HIS A 171 -8.64 -17.45 6.38
CA HIS A 171 -8.05 -17.12 7.68
C HIS A 171 -6.55 -16.79 7.60
N ALA A 172 -5.87 -17.22 6.56
CA ALA A 172 -4.46 -16.89 6.37
C ALA A 172 -4.24 -15.42 5.93
N HIS A 173 -5.25 -14.78 5.34
CA HIS A 173 -5.23 -13.38 4.88
C HIS A 173 -5.64 -12.38 5.98
N GLY A 174 -5.57 -11.09 5.66
CA GLY A 174 -6.11 -10.00 6.47
C GLY A 174 -5.06 -9.29 7.34
N ILE A 175 -5.27 -9.20 8.66
CA ILE A 175 -4.42 -8.39 9.55
C ILE A 175 -4.18 -9.15 10.86
N SER A 176 -2.97 -9.01 11.43
CA SER A 176 -2.68 -9.31 12.83
C SER A 176 -2.45 -8.02 13.61
N VAL A 177 -3.06 -7.87 14.79
CA VAL A 177 -2.67 -6.88 15.79
C VAL A 177 -2.03 -7.62 16.94
N LEU A 178 -0.79 -7.29 17.28
CA LEU A 178 0.07 -8.07 18.15
C LEU A 178 0.78 -7.19 19.17
N GLU A 179 0.71 -7.51 20.44
CA GLU A 179 1.56 -6.85 21.43
C GLU A 179 2.98 -7.42 21.37
N ILE A 180 3.95 -6.53 21.13
CA ILE A 180 5.38 -6.85 21.13
C ILE A 180 6.11 -6.03 22.19
N ARG A 181 7.20 -6.61 22.73
CA ARG A 181 8.07 -5.95 23.69
C ARG A 181 9.53 -6.28 23.47
N LYS A 182 10.40 -5.34 23.81
CA LYS A 182 11.85 -5.53 23.82
C LYS A 182 12.32 -6.02 25.19
N THR A 183 13.09 -7.10 25.19
CA THR A 183 13.71 -7.70 26.38
C THR A 183 15.23 -7.73 26.23
N GLY A 184 15.94 -8.31 27.19
CA GLY A 184 17.38 -8.55 27.07
C GLY A 184 17.77 -9.55 25.96
N ARG A 185 16.78 -10.26 25.40
CA ARG A 185 16.96 -11.24 24.31
C ARG A 185 16.54 -10.70 22.94
N GLY A 186 16.14 -9.43 22.86
CA GLY A 186 15.59 -8.81 21.65
C GLY A 186 14.09 -8.53 21.77
N TRP A 187 13.42 -8.43 20.62
CA TRP A 187 11.96 -8.26 20.56
C TRP A 187 11.24 -9.61 20.62
N GLU A 188 10.10 -9.64 21.26
CA GLU A 188 9.27 -10.85 21.40
C GLU A 188 7.79 -10.51 21.38
N LEU A 189 6.97 -11.45 20.89
CA LEU A 189 5.50 -11.43 20.97
C LEU A 189 5.08 -11.68 22.43
N VAL A 190 4.14 -10.91 22.92
CA VAL A 190 3.46 -11.16 24.20
C VAL A 190 2.23 -12.01 23.91
N LYS A 191 2.36 -13.35 23.94
CA LYS A 191 1.22 -14.27 23.76
C LYS A 191 0.16 -14.02 24.84
N ASP A 192 -1.09 -14.33 24.54
CA ASP A 192 -2.26 -14.09 25.40
C ASP A 192 -2.49 -12.62 25.83
N SER A 193 -1.87 -11.65 25.12
CA SER A 193 -2.24 -10.25 25.32
C SER A 193 -3.70 -10.03 24.95
N MET A 194 -4.41 -9.24 25.74
CA MET A 194 -5.79 -8.85 25.45
C MET A 194 -5.95 -8.07 24.14
N TYR A 195 -4.88 -7.53 23.59
CA TYR A 195 -4.88 -6.79 22.32
C TYR A 195 -4.63 -7.68 21.10
N ASN A 196 -4.11 -8.90 21.32
CA ASN A 196 -3.81 -9.80 20.21
C ASN A 196 -5.09 -10.24 19.52
N ARG A 197 -5.19 -9.98 18.22
CA ARG A 197 -6.32 -10.43 17.41
C ARG A 197 -5.96 -10.63 15.95
N ARG A 198 -6.77 -11.43 15.28
CA ARG A 198 -6.81 -11.56 13.83
C ARG A 198 -8.06 -10.88 13.27
N VAL A 199 -7.87 -10.20 12.16
CA VAL A 199 -8.94 -9.76 11.25
C VAL A 199 -8.67 -10.45 9.93
N HIS A 200 -9.62 -11.15 9.35
CA HIS A 200 -9.41 -12.01 8.19
C HIS A 200 -10.65 -12.06 7.28
N GLY A 201 -10.64 -12.84 6.22
CA GLY A 201 -11.70 -12.92 5.21
C GLY A 201 -13.10 -13.29 5.72
N ARG A 202 -13.22 -13.69 7.00
CA ARG A 202 -14.51 -14.05 7.67
C ARG A 202 -14.80 -13.21 8.91
N THR A 203 -14.02 -12.19 9.19
CA THR A 203 -14.29 -11.27 10.31
C THR A 203 -15.42 -10.31 9.95
N PRO A 204 -16.44 -10.10 10.83
CA PRO A 204 -17.45 -9.06 10.59
C PRO A 204 -16.83 -7.70 10.37
N VAL A 205 -17.35 -6.94 9.40
CA VAL A 205 -16.91 -5.58 9.06
C VAL A 205 -18.10 -4.64 8.97
N GLU A 206 -17.83 -3.35 9.14
CA GLU A 206 -18.82 -2.28 8.99
C GLU A 206 -18.44 -1.39 7.79
N PHE A 207 -19.44 -0.79 7.16
CA PHE A 207 -19.24 0.22 6.14
C PHE A 207 -19.60 1.60 6.67
N SER A 208 -18.88 2.62 6.22
CA SER A 208 -19.19 4.01 6.54
C SER A 208 -18.90 4.93 5.35
N GLY A 209 -19.46 6.12 5.37
CA GLY A 209 -19.34 7.06 4.26
C GLY A 209 -20.45 6.91 3.22
N PRO A 210 -20.28 7.49 2.02
CA PRO A 210 -21.37 7.63 1.04
C PRO A 210 -21.95 6.34 0.48
N VAL A 211 -21.19 5.23 0.47
CA VAL A 211 -21.65 3.93 -0.08
C VAL A 211 -22.34 3.07 0.97
N ALA A 212 -22.18 3.38 2.27
CA ALA A 212 -22.82 2.66 3.34
C ALA A 212 -24.36 2.65 3.16
N GLY A 213 -24.99 1.48 3.35
CA GLY A 213 -26.44 1.29 3.13
C GLY A 213 -26.89 1.28 1.68
N SER A 214 -25.98 1.35 0.72
CA SER A 214 -26.30 1.29 -0.70
C SER A 214 -26.51 -0.16 -1.16
N GLU A 215 -27.43 -0.36 -2.12
CA GLU A 215 -27.62 -1.66 -2.79
C GLU A 215 -26.35 -2.13 -3.56
N LEU A 216 -25.42 -1.22 -3.86
CA LEU A 216 -24.18 -1.51 -4.57
C LEU A 216 -23.23 -2.45 -3.80
N ILE A 217 -23.36 -2.52 -2.47
CA ILE A 217 -22.60 -3.42 -1.60
C ILE A 217 -23.46 -4.53 -1.00
N GLY A 218 -24.70 -4.69 -1.49
CA GLY A 218 -25.66 -5.63 -0.95
C GLY A 218 -26.08 -5.30 0.50
N PRO A 219 -26.76 -6.22 1.20
CA PRO A 219 -27.17 -6.00 2.60
C PRO A 219 -25.98 -5.85 3.52
N GLU A 220 -25.91 -4.82 4.35
CA GLU A 220 -24.83 -4.64 5.33
C GLU A 220 -24.83 -5.74 6.41
N ALA A 221 -26.02 -6.25 6.75
CA ALA A 221 -26.15 -7.36 7.69
C ALA A 221 -25.40 -8.59 7.16
N GLY A 222 -24.38 -9.03 7.91
CA GLY A 222 -23.54 -10.15 7.54
C GLY A 222 -22.37 -9.82 6.63
N ALA A 223 -22.06 -8.54 6.42
CA ALA A 223 -20.84 -8.15 5.73
C ALA A 223 -19.60 -8.66 6.47
N MET A 224 -18.72 -9.34 5.76
CA MET A 224 -17.53 -9.98 6.34
C MET A 224 -16.32 -9.81 5.44
N GLY A 225 -15.16 -9.70 6.08
CA GLY A 225 -13.86 -9.90 5.48
C GLY A 225 -13.16 -8.64 5.01
N THR A 226 -11.86 -8.75 5.08
CA THR A 226 -10.89 -7.91 4.39
C THR A 226 -9.87 -8.83 3.75
N LEU A 227 -9.45 -8.51 2.54
CA LEU A 227 -8.65 -9.39 1.68
C LEU A 227 -7.63 -8.59 0.91
N ASN A 228 -6.53 -9.25 0.55
CA ASN A 228 -5.41 -8.67 -0.17
C ASN A 228 -4.98 -7.35 0.46
N ASN A 229 -4.69 -7.44 1.74
CA ASN A 229 -4.28 -6.30 2.54
C ASN A 229 -2.79 -6.05 2.30
N CYS A 230 -2.49 -5.19 1.32
CA CYS A 230 -1.15 -4.85 0.90
C CYS A 230 -0.53 -3.79 1.84
N ALA A 231 -0.23 -2.61 1.37
CA ALA A 231 0.35 -1.56 2.18
C ALA A 231 -0.62 -0.95 3.22
N ASN A 232 -0.17 0.03 3.92
CA ASN A 232 -0.91 0.60 5.04
C ASN A 232 -0.83 2.12 5.14
N GLY A 233 -1.61 2.65 6.05
CA GLY A 233 -1.48 3.97 6.60
C GLY A 233 -1.78 3.99 8.09
N TYR A 234 -1.63 5.14 8.69
CA TYR A 234 -2.03 5.37 10.08
C TYR A 234 -2.60 6.77 10.26
N THR A 235 -3.56 6.87 11.15
CA THR A 235 -4.26 8.14 11.36
C THR A 235 -3.61 8.98 12.45
N PRO A 236 -3.77 10.31 12.42
CA PRO A 236 -3.29 11.17 13.49
C PRO A 236 -4.03 10.96 14.83
N TRP A 237 -5.08 10.17 14.85
CA TRP A 237 -5.81 9.78 16.07
C TRP A 237 -5.49 8.36 16.57
N GLY A 238 -4.56 7.67 15.92
CA GLY A 238 -3.97 6.43 16.42
C GLY A 238 -4.64 5.14 15.97
N THR A 239 -5.36 5.14 14.85
CA THR A 239 -5.87 3.94 14.20
C THR A 239 -5.00 3.52 13.02
N TYR A 240 -5.03 2.23 12.71
CA TYR A 240 -4.38 1.63 11.55
C TYR A 240 -5.33 1.67 10.35
N LEU A 241 -4.77 1.90 9.18
CA LEU A 241 -5.47 1.78 7.90
C LEU A 241 -4.80 0.67 7.10
N THR A 242 -5.56 -0.34 6.73
CA THR A 242 -5.13 -1.36 5.79
C THR A 242 -5.80 -1.12 4.45
N CYS A 243 -5.12 -1.50 3.38
CA CYS A 243 -5.48 -1.18 2.02
C CYS A 243 -5.81 -2.47 1.28
N GLU A 244 -7.02 -2.60 0.73
CA GLU A 244 -7.44 -3.75 -0.06
C GLU A 244 -7.04 -3.53 -1.52
N GLU A 245 -6.14 -4.35 -2.03
CA GLU A 245 -5.55 -4.20 -3.36
C GLU A 245 -6.14 -5.20 -4.37
N ASN A 246 -5.54 -6.32 -4.62
CA ASN A 246 -5.89 -7.31 -5.66
C ASN A 246 -7.11 -8.20 -5.32
N PHE A 247 -8.14 -7.62 -4.71
CA PHE A 247 -9.36 -8.32 -4.26
C PHE A 247 -10.10 -9.06 -5.37
N ASN A 248 -9.99 -8.62 -6.62
CA ASN A 248 -10.64 -9.21 -7.77
C ASN A 248 -10.23 -10.67 -8.01
N GLY A 249 -9.01 -11.03 -7.63
CA GLY A 249 -8.46 -12.36 -7.84
C GLY A 249 -9.11 -13.48 -7.02
N TYR A 250 -9.81 -13.15 -5.94
CA TYR A 250 -10.48 -14.14 -5.06
C TYR A 250 -11.86 -14.57 -5.56
N PHE A 251 -12.45 -13.78 -6.46
CA PHE A 251 -13.74 -14.04 -7.07
C PHE A 251 -13.59 -14.87 -8.34
N GLY A 252 -14.58 -15.69 -8.62
CA GLY A 252 -14.66 -16.48 -9.83
C GLY A 252 -16.05 -17.04 -10.03
N THR A 253 -16.25 -17.88 -11.02
CA THR A 253 -17.51 -18.62 -11.21
C THR A 253 -17.29 -19.89 -12.03
N SER A 254 -18.10 -20.90 -11.76
CA SER A 254 -18.19 -22.10 -12.56
C SER A 254 -19.25 -22.02 -13.67
N ASP A 255 -20.01 -20.92 -13.73
CA ASP A 255 -21.00 -20.69 -14.79
C ASP A 255 -20.31 -20.26 -16.09
N SER A 256 -20.26 -21.15 -17.06
CA SER A 256 -19.62 -20.92 -18.36
C SER A 256 -20.36 -19.86 -19.22
N SER A 257 -21.57 -19.45 -18.83
CA SER A 257 -22.35 -18.39 -19.50
C SER A 257 -22.11 -17.00 -18.93
N TRP A 258 -21.47 -16.91 -17.76
CA TRP A 258 -21.17 -15.63 -17.14
C TRP A 258 -20.16 -14.82 -17.94
N THR A 259 -20.41 -13.53 -18.06
CA THR A 259 -19.50 -12.55 -18.66
C THR A 259 -19.47 -11.30 -17.78
N PRO A 260 -18.31 -10.66 -17.58
CA PRO A 260 -18.25 -9.46 -16.77
C PRO A 260 -19.06 -8.31 -17.38
N SER A 261 -19.68 -7.49 -16.54
CA SER A 261 -20.16 -6.17 -16.95
C SER A 261 -18.96 -5.26 -17.30
N ASP A 262 -19.23 -4.11 -17.92
CA ASP A 262 -18.16 -3.12 -18.20
C ASP A 262 -17.44 -2.68 -16.92
N GLU A 263 -18.18 -2.51 -15.82
CA GLU A 263 -17.62 -2.18 -14.50
C GLU A 263 -16.74 -3.31 -13.96
N GLN A 264 -17.25 -4.54 -14.00
CA GLN A 264 -16.51 -5.72 -13.54
C GLN A 264 -15.24 -5.94 -14.36
N ALA A 265 -15.31 -5.76 -15.68
CA ALA A 265 -14.15 -5.84 -16.57
C ALA A 265 -13.10 -4.76 -16.25
N ARG A 266 -13.55 -3.51 -15.98
CA ARG A 266 -12.64 -2.40 -15.58
C ARG A 266 -11.91 -2.68 -14.27
N TYR A 267 -12.45 -3.54 -13.41
CA TYR A 267 -11.85 -3.98 -12.15
C TYR A 267 -11.13 -5.32 -12.26
N GLY A 268 -10.95 -5.87 -13.48
CA GLY A 268 -10.20 -7.11 -13.71
C GLY A 268 -10.90 -8.38 -13.20
N LEU A 269 -12.23 -8.33 -12.95
CA LEU A 269 -12.98 -9.52 -12.54
C LEU A 269 -13.10 -10.50 -13.71
N SER A 270 -12.83 -11.77 -13.46
CA SER A 270 -12.85 -12.83 -14.47
C SER A 270 -13.41 -14.13 -13.90
N ALA A 271 -13.91 -15.02 -14.77
CA ALA A 271 -14.47 -16.29 -14.32
C ALA A 271 -13.48 -17.16 -13.53
N GLY A 272 -12.19 -17.09 -13.84
CA GLY A 272 -11.15 -17.88 -13.17
C GLY A 272 -10.54 -17.21 -11.93
N GLY A 273 -10.72 -15.90 -11.75
CA GLY A 273 -9.97 -15.13 -10.75
C GLY A 273 -8.46 -15.37 -10.89
N PHE A 274 -7.76 -15.46 -9.76
CA PHE A 274 -6.32 -15.82 -9.71
C PHE A 274 -6.09 -17.30 -9.33
N GLY A 275 -7.10 -18.16 -9.52
CA GLY A 275 -6.97 -19.60 -9.27
C GLY A 275 -7.16 -20.01 -7.80
N TYR A 276 -7.70 -19.15 -6.95
CA TYR A 276 -8.04 -19.51 -5.57
C TYR A 276 -9.17 -20.52 -5.48
N SER A 277 -10.08 -20.55 -6.46
CA SER A 277 -11.22 -21.47 -6.55
C SER A 277 -12.15 -21.43 -5.32
N TRP A 278 -12.19 -20.30 -4.58
CA TRP A 278 -13.04 -20.18 -3.38
C TRP A 278 -14.54 -20.28 -3.71
N HIS A 279 -14.95 -19.74 -4.87
CA HIS A 279 -16.33 -19.77 -5.35
C HIS A 279 -16.94 -21.19 -5.45
N VAL A 280 -16.09 -22.22 -5.52
CA VAL A 280 -16.56 -23.62 -5.61
C VAL A 280 -17.20 -24.09 -4.30
N PHE A 281 -16.78 -23.54 -3.15
CA PHE A 281 -17.22 -23.98 -1.82
C PHE A 281 -17.78 -22.85 -0.94
N ASP A 282 -17.54 -21.60 -1.29
CA ASP A 282 -18.09 -20.41 -0.60
C ASP A 282 -18.78 -19.51 -1.62
N GLU A 283 -20.11 -19.57 -1.64
CA GLU A 283 -20.96 -18.86 -2.61
C GLU A 283 -20.79 -17.34 -2.60
N ARG A 284 -20.24 -16.77 -1.51
CA ARG A 284 -19.90 -15.35 -1.44
C ARG A 284 -18.91 -14.92 -2.53
N PHE A 285 -18.08 -15.83 -3.00
CA PHE A 285 -17.04 -15.56 -4.01
C PHE A 285 -17.45 -15.99 -5.42
N ASP A 286 -18.71 -16.45 -5.60
CA ASP A 286 -19.25 -16.79 -6.92
C ASP A 286 -19.88 -15.55 -7.58
N LEU A 287 -19.26 -15.06 -8.66
CA LEU A 287 -19.72 -13.91 -9.43
C LEU A 287 -21.09 -14.12 -10.11
N ALA A 288 -21.57 -15.35 -10.19
CA ALA A 288 -22.89 -15.68 -10.73
C ALA A 288 -23.94 -15.93 -9.63
N SER A 289 -23.61 -15.71 -8.35
CA SER A 289 -24.52 -16.00 -7.23
C SER A 289 -25.63 -14.97 -7.11
N ASP A 290 -26.88 -15.43 -7.19
CA ASP A 290 -28.07 -14.60 -6.91
C ASP A 290 -28.26 -14.31 -5.40
N SER A 291 -27.66 -15.12 -4.53
CA SER A 291 -27.79 -14.96 -3.07
C SER A 291 -26.76 -13.97 -2.48
N HIS A 292 -25.69 -13.68 -3.21
CA HIS A 292 -24.65 -12.73 -2.82
C HIS A 292 -24.39 -11.70 -3.93
N PRO A 293 -25.40 -10.92 -4.36
CA PRO A 293 -25.20 -9.94 -5.41
C PRO A 293 -24.25 -8.83 -4.95
N ASN A 294 -23.35 -8.43 -5.84
CA ASN A 294 -22.38 -7.34 -5.59
C ASN A 294 -21.41 -7.61 -4.42
N GLU A 295 -21.16 -8.87 -4.04
CA GLU A 295 -20.23 -9.17 -2.95
C GLU A 295 -18.82 -8.66 -3.28
N GLU A 296 -18.40 -8.66 -4.55
CA GLU A 296 -17.13 -8.13 -5.02
C GLU A 296 -16.97 -6.62 -4.75
N ASN A 297 -18.07 -5.88 -4.72
CA ASN A 297 -18.06 -4.45 -4.41
C ASN A 297 -17.83 -4.16 -2.91
N ARG A 298 -17.83 -5.16 -2.07
CA ARG A 298 -17.49 -5.05 -0.65
C ARG A 298 -15.99 -4.95 -0.39
N PHE A 299 -15.17 -5.17 -1.42
CA PHE A 299 -13.71 -5.15 -1.35
C PHE A 299 -13.10 -4.08 -2.26
N GLY A 300 -11.84 -3.73 -2.01
CA GLY A 300 -11.16 -2.64 -2.70
C GLY A 300 -11.31 -1.30 -1.98
N TRP A 301 -11.37 -1.32 -0.65
CA TRP A 301 -11.56 -0.14 0.20
C TRP A 301 -10.38 0.06 1.16
N ILE A 302 -10.24 1.28 1.70
CA ILE A 302 -9.44 1.51 2.89
C ILE A 302 -10.23 1.02 4.11
N VAL A 303 -9.59 0.19 4.95
CA VAL A 303 -10.21 -0.39 6.14
C VAL A 303 -9.53 0.14 7.40
N GLU A 304 -10.27 0.83 8.25
CA GLU A 304 -9.77 1.38 9.51
C GLU A 304 -9.94 0.37 10.65
N VAL A 305 -8.85 0.13 11.38
CA VAL A 305 -8.78 -0.78 12.52
C VAL A 305 -8.24 -0.03 13.74
N ASP A 306 -8.95 -0.06 14.88
CA ASP A 306 -8.43 0.46 16.14
C ASP A 306 -7.57 -0.62 16.82
N PRO A 307 -6.22 -0.47 16.86
CA PRO A 307 -5.36 -1.50 17.43
C PRO A 307 -5.51 -1.62 18.96
N PHE A 308 -6.03 -0.58 19.62
CA PHE A 308 -6.22 -0.56 21.07
C PHE A 308 -7.61 -1.04 21.52
N ASN A 309 -8.53 -1.27 20.57
CA ASN A 309 -9.89 -1.77 20.87
C ASN A 309 -10.14 -3.09 20.13
N PRO A 310 -9.79 -4.23 20.74
CA PRO A 310 -9.91 -5.54 20.09
C PRO A 310 -11.37 -5.96 19.81
N GLU A 311 -12.35 -5.36 20.50
CA GLU A 311 -13.77 -5.65 20.33
C GLU A 311 -14.43 -4.86 19.19
N ALA A 312 -13.77 -3.81 18.66
CA ALA A 312 -14.33 -3.02 17.58
C ALA A 312 -14.22 -3.75 16.23
N ASN A 313 -15.29 -3.74 15.46
CA ASN A 313 -15.23 -4.20 14.07
C ASN A 313 -14.33 -3.29 13.22
N PRO A 314 -13.63 -3.82 12.22
CA PRO A 314 -13.01 -3.01 11.17
C PRO A 314 -14.06 -2.23 10.39
N VAL A 315 -13.71 -1.01 9.95
CA VAL A 315 -14.64 -0.13 9.23
C VAL A 315 -14.08 0.20 7.85
N LYS A 316 -14.82 -0.13 6.79
CA LYS A 316 -14.49 0.24 5.41
C LYS A 316 -14.90 1.68 5.13
N ARG A 317 -13.93 2.54 4.76
CA ARG A 317 -14.06 4.00 4.62
C ARG A 317 -14.36 4.38 3.16
N THR A 318 -15.63 4.35 2.79
CA THR A 318 -16.05 4.40 1.37
C THR A 318 -15.89 5.76 0.70
N ALA A 319 -15.75 6.87 1.45
CA ALA A 319 -15.49 8.18 0.86
C ALA A 319 -14.10 8.31 0.21
N MET A 320 -13.21 7.35 0.48
CA MET A 320 -11.86 7.31 -0.11
C MET A 320 -11.83 6.64 -1.48
N GLY A 321 -12.98 6.19 -1.99
CA GLY A 321 -13.13 5.53 -3.29
C GLY A 321 -12.79 4.04 -3.27
N ARG A 322 -13.26 3.30 -4.27
CA ARG A 322 -12.96 1.89 -4.47
C ARG A 322 -12.02 1.70 -5.66
N PHE A 323 -10.87 1.10 -5.43
CA PHE A 323 -9.87 0.70 -6.42
C PHE A 323 -8.90 -0.29 -5.78
N LYS A 324 -7.87 -0.73 -6.48
CA LYS A 324 -6.80 -1.57 -5.89
C LYS A 324 -5.89 -0.67 -5.05
N HIS A 325 -6.31 -0.48 -3.79
CA HIS A 325 -5.56 0.38 -2.87
C HIS A 325 -4.25 -0.27 -2.47
N GLU A 326 -3.17 0.24 -3.03
CA GLU A 326 -1.85 -0.18 -2.61
C GLU A 326 -1.54 0.36 -1.22
N GLY A 327 -1.59 1.65 -1.01
CA GLY A 327 -1.32 2.26 0.28
C GLY A 327 -2.04 3.58 0.50
N VAL A 328 -1.91 4.15 1.72
CA VAL A 328 -2.43 5.49 2.03
C VAL A 328 -1.52 6.27 2.97
N ALA A 329 -0.88 7.32 2.47
CA ALA A 329 -0.14 8.25 3.32
C ALA A 329 -1.04 9.40 3.78
N LEU A 330 -1.30 9.48 5.09
CA LEU A 330 -2.08 10.58 5.67
C LEU A 330 -1.20 11.71 6.18
N VAL A 331 -1.57 12.94 5.85
CA VAL A 331 -0.94 14.16 6.35
C VAL A 331 -1.97 15.18 6.84
N GLU A 332 -1.59 16.00 7.82
CA GLU A 332 -2.42 17.13 8.26
C GLU A 332 -2.17 18.33 7.35
N GLY A 333 -3.13 18.66 6.50
CA GLY A 333 -3.13 19.81 5.63
C GLY A 333 -3.57 21.12 6.31
N ARG A 334 -3.70 22.17 5.51
CA ARG A 334 -4.14 23.49 6.00
C ARG A 334 -5.51 23.40 6.68
N GLY A 335 -5.64 24.06 7.81
CA GLY A 335 -6.89 24.10 8.58
C GLY A 335 -7.16 22.83 9.38
N GLY A 336 -6.16 21.92 9.52
CA GLY A 336 -6.32 20.66 10.22
C GLY A 336 -7.18 19.65 9.44
N ARG A 337 -7.28 19.78 8.12
CA ARG A 337 -7.90 18.75 7.28
C ARG A 337 -6.94 17.57 7.14
N VAL A 338 -7.48 16.38 7.12
CA VAL A 338 -6.72 15.18 6.77
C VAL A 338 -6.67 15.08 5.24
N VAL A 339 -5.48 14.86 4.72
CA VAL A 339 -5.23 14.59 3.30
C VAL A 339 -4.60 13.21 3.19
N GLY A 340 -5.14 12.35 2.32
CA GLY A 340 -4.62 11.03 2.02
C GLY A 340 -4.14 10.97 0.58
N TYR A 341 -2.92 10.46 0.35
CA TYR A 341 -2.40 10.15 -0.97
C TYR A 341 -2.38 8.63 -1.14
N MET A 342 -2.81 8.12 -2.29
CA MET A 342 -3.03 6.69 -2.53
C MET A 342 -2.60 6.31 -3.94
N GLY A 343 -1.97 5.15 -4.09
CA GLY A 343 -1.73 4.49 -5.37
C GLY A 343 -2.83 3.49 -5.70
N ASP A 344 -3.13 3.31 -6.98
CA ASP A 344 -3.97 2.25 -7.53
C ASP A 344 -3.06 1.31 -8.32
N ASP A 345 -2.67 0.18 -7.72
CA ASP A 345 -1.71 -0.72 -8.32
C ASP A 345 -2.31 -1.52 -9.48
N GLU A 346 -2.23 -0.90 -10.63
CA GLU A 346 -2.52 -1.51 -11.92
C GLU A 346 -1.79 -0.74 -13.02
N ARG A 347 -1.38 -1.42 -14.09
CA ARG A 347 -0.80 -0.76 -15.25
C ARG A 347 -1.80 0.21 -15.86
N PHE A 348 -1.37 1.48 -16.00
CA PHE A 348 -2.17 2.60 -16.53
C PHE A 348 -3.25 3.11 -15.59
N ASP A 349 -3.29 2.71 -14.32
CA ASP A 349 -4.17 3.31 -13.31
C ASP A 349 -3.51 4.51 -12.62
N TYR A 350 -4.08 5.03 -11.55
CA TYR A 350 -3.96 6.42 -11.18
C TYR A 350 -3.41 6.64 -9.77
N ILE A 351 -2.88 7.83 -9.54
CA ILE A 351 -2.61 8.35 -8.21
C ILE A 351 -3.80 9.18 -7.75
N TYR A 352 -4.29 8.93 -6.52
CA TYR A 352 -5.44 9.61 -5.95
C TYR A 352 -5.08 10.45 -4.73
N LYS A 353 -5.93 11.44 -4.45
CA LYS A 353 -5.86 12.27 -3.28
C LYS A 353 -7.23 12.44 -2.66
N PHE A 354 -7.34 12.18 -1.35
CA PHE A 354 -8.52 12.46 -0.56
C PHE A 354 -8.28 13.69 0.33
N VAL A 355 -9.27 14.58 0.49
CA VAL A 355 -9.22 15.74 1.40
C VAL A 355 -10.48 15.77 2.25
N SER A 356 -10.35 15.65 3.58
CA SER A 356 -11.49 15.69 4.49
C SER A 356 -12.25 17.02 4.43
N ALA A 357 -13.57 16.98 4.65
CA ALA A 357 -14.45 18.15 4.55
C ALA A 357 -14.11 19.23 5.59
N GLY A 358 -13.56 18.86 6.75
CA GLY A 358 -13.28 19.77 7.85
C GLY A 358 -12.03 19.42 8.63
N ASN A 359 -11.80 20.20 9.70
CA ASN A 359 -10.74 19.90 10.67
C ASN A 359 -11.04 18.57 11.38
N TRP A 360 -10.09 17.62 11.33
CA TRP A 360 -10.31 16.28 11.82
C TRP A 360 -10.60 16.19 13.32
N ARG A 361 -9.97 17.08 14.13
CA ARG A 361 -10.21 17.10 15.58
C ARG A 361 -11.64 17.54 15.89
N PHE A 362 -12.13 18.52 15.13
CA PHE A 362 -13.49 19.04 15.28
C PHE A 362 -14.53 18.01 14.80
N MET A 363 -14.30 17.38 13.65
CA MET A 363 -15.18 16.31 13.13
C MET A 363 -15.29 15.16 14.13
N ARG A 364 -14.16 14.66 14.63
CA ARG A 364 -14.17 13.58 15.63
C ARG A 364 -14.84 13.97 16.95
N ALA A 365 -14.67 15.20 17.39
CA ALA A 365 -15.38 15.71 18.58
C ALA A 365 -16.90 15.72 18.42
N GLN A 366 -17.39 15.75 17.18
CA GLN A 366 -18.81 15.64 16.83
C GLN A 366 -19.25 14.19 16.52
N GLY A 367 -18.38 13.20 16.70
CA GLY A 367 -18.66 11.80 16.38
C GLY A 367 -18.64 11.47 14.88
N VAL A 368 -18.07 12.35 14.06
CA VAL A 368 -17.95 12.16 12.60
C VAL A 368 -16.53 11.73 12.25
N SER A 369 -16.36 10.65 11.50
CA SER A 369 -15.05 10.28 10.97
C SER A 369 -14.61 11.24 9.86
N PRO A 370 -13.39 11.79 9.92
CA PRO A 370 -12.83 12.57 8.82
C PRO A 370 -12.67 11.81 7.51
N LEU A 371 -12.63 10.47 7.57
CA LEU A 371 -12.48 9.59 6.41
C LEU A 371 -13.82 9.21 5.76
N ASP A 372 -14.95 9.64 6.33
CA ASP A 372 -16.29 9.42 5.78
C ASP A 372 -16.81 10.62 5.01
N ASN A 373 -16.14 11.76 5.11
CA ASN A 373 -16.65 13.03 4.60
C ASN A 373 -15.51 13.87 4.02
N GLY A 374 -15.43 13.94 2.72
CA GLY A 374 -14.35 14.62 2.02
C GLY A 374 -14.57 14.66 0.52
N THR A 375 -13.52 15.00 -0.20
CA THR A 375 -13.50 15.02 -1.67
C THR A 375 -12.34 14.19 -2.16
N LEU A 376 -12.61 13.35 -3.13
CA LEU A 376 -11.62 12.52 -3.83
C LEU A 376 -11.20 13.20 -5.14
N TYR A 377 -9.92 13.08 -5.45
CA TYR A 377 -9.30 13.62 -6.65
C TYR A 377 -8.40 12.58 -7.29
N ALA A 378 -8.23 12.65 -8.62
CA ALA A 378 -7.21 11.93 -9.38
C ALA A 378 -6.14 12.89 -9.91
N ALA A 379 -4.90 12.43 -10.01
CA ALA A 379 -3.78 13.24 -10.46
C ALA A 379 -3.74 13.39 -11.98
N LYS A 380 -3.44 14.60 -12.45
CA LYS A 380 -3.04 14.88 -13.82
C LYS A 380 -1.66 15.52 -13.80
N PHE A 381 -0.70 14.88 -14.44
CA PHE A 381 0.67 15.36 -14.60
C PHE A 381 0.83 16.04 -15.95
N ASN A 382 1.36 17.28 -15.96
CA ASN A 382 1.62 18.03 -17.18
C ASN A 382 3.11 17.95 -17.52
N ASP A 383 3.45 18.02 -18.81
CA ASP A 383 4.82 17.87 -19.32
C ASP A 383 5.79 18.97 -18.85
N ASP A 384 5.27 20.08 -18.33
CA ASP A 384 6.06 21.20 -17.83
C ASP A 384 6.47 21.07 -16.34
N GLY A 385 6.22 19.94 -15.70
CA GLY A 385 6.50 19.71 -14.27
C GLY A 385 5.44 20.28 -13.33
N THR A 386 4.32 20.76 -13.86
CA THR A 386 3.13 21.10 -13.08
C THR A 386 2.14 19.97 -13.06
N GLY A 387 1.17 20.01 -12.15
CA GLY A 387 0.08 19.04 -12.13
C GLY A 387 -1.19 19.59 -11.48
N GLU A 388 -2.27 18.89 -11.70
CA GLU A 388 -3.60 19.25 -11.25
C GLU A 388 -4.27 18.07 -10.54
N TRP A 389 -5.05 18.37 -9.50
CA TRP A 389 -5.93 17.43 -8.83
C TRP A 389 -7.34 17.56 -9.44
N LEU A 390 -7.71 16.59 -10.24
CA LEU A 390 -9.02 16.52 -10.91
C LEU A 390 -10.06 16.02 -9.93
N GLU A 391 -11.05 16.85 -9.62
CA GLU A 391 -12.10 16.48 -8.68
C GLU A 391 -13.02 15.39 -9.24
N LEU A 392 -13.15 14.30 -8.51
CA LEU A 392 -14.11 13.23 -8.80
C LEU A 392 -15.44 13.56 -8.11
N SER A 393 -16.36 14.13 -8.85
CA SER A 393 -17.69 14.47 -8.32
C SER A 393 -18.72 14.62 -9.46
N LEU A 394 -20.00 14.53 -9.10
CA LEU A 394 -21.11 14.75 -10.03
C LEU A 394 -21.21 16.20 -10.54
N ARG A 395 -20.32 17.11 -10.11
CA ARG A 395 -20.17 18.44 -10.70
C ARG A 395 -19.43 18.39 -12.05
N ASN A 396 -18.64 17.36 -12.28
CA ASN A 396 -18.03 17.12 -13.59
C ASN A 396 -19.11 16.55 -14.53
N PRO A 397 -19.41 17.21 -15.67
CA PRO A 397 -20.47 16.77 -16.59
C PRO A 397 -20.26 15.36 -17.17
N ALA A 398 -19.02 14.94 -17.42
CA ALA A 398 -18.72 13.60 -17.93
C ALA A 398 -19.03 12.53 -16.87
N ILE A 399 -18.66 12.79 -15.62
CA ILE A 399 -18.95 11.90 -14.48
C ILE A 399 -20.47 11.87 -14.23
N ALA A 400 -21.16 13.03 -14.21
CA ALA A 400 -22.60 13.12 -14.02
C ALA A 400 -23.41 12.47 -15.14
N ALA A 401 -22.88 12.37 -16.34
CA ALA A 401 -23.53 11.65 -17.45
C ALA A 401 -23.47 10.13 -17.27
N ARG A 402 -22.51 9.61 -16.52
CA ARG A 402 -22.28 8.18 -16.31
C ARG A 402 -22.87 7.67 -15.00
N PHE A 403 -22.82 8.45 -13.94
CA PHE A 403 -23.20 8.05 -12.59
C PHE A 403 -24.40 8.85 -12.07
N SER A 404 -25.34 8.16 -11.44
CA SER A 404 -26.54 8.73 -10.87
C SER A 404 -26.39 9.24 -9.43
N SER A 405 -25.35 8.77 -8.72
CA SER A 405 -25.10 9.09 -7.32
C SER A 405 -23.60 9.11 -6.98
N GLU A 406 -23.26 9.78 -5.88
CA GLU A 406 -21.90 9.75 -5.32
C GLU A 406 -21.51 8.33 -4.90
N ALA A 407 -22.44 7.55 -4.35
CA ALA A 407 -22.21 6.16 -3.98
C ALA A 407 -21.78 5.31 -5.18
N GLU A 408 -22.49 5.45 -6.31
CA GLU A 408 -22.13 4.75 -7.54
C GLU A 408 -20.76 5.18 -8.09
N MET A 409 -20.50 6.48 -8.12
CA MET A 409 -19.22 7.03 -8.56
C MET A 409 -18.04 6.52 -7.69
N LEU A 410 -18.20 6.47 -6.36
CA LEU A 410 -17.16 5.99 -5.44
C LEU A 410 -16.99 4.46 -5.48
N THR A 411 -18.05 3.71 -5.83
CA THR A 411 -17.95 2.26 -6.07
C THR A 411 -17.19 1.96 -7.36
N TYR A 412 -17.29 2.85 -8.35
CA TYR A 412 -16.63 2.72 -9.64
C TYR A 412 -15.64 3.86 -9.89
N THR A 413 -14.80 4.15 -8.89
CA THR A 413 -13.85 5.28 -8.86
C THR A 413 -12.90 5.28 -10.06
N ARG A 414 -12.41 4.11 -10.51
CA ARG A 414 -11.55 4.00 -11.69
C ARG A 414 -12.21 4.61 -12.94
N ILE A 415 -13.49 4.29 -13.17
CA ILE A 415 -14.25 4.84 -14.31
C ILE A 415 -14.44 6.36 -14.15
N ALA A 416 -14.63 6.86 -12.94
CA ALA A 416 -14.71 8.30 -12.70
C ALA A 416 -13.37 9.01 -13.00
N ALA A 417 -12.24 8.38 -12.70
CA ALA A 417 -10.91 8.90 -13.02
C ALA A 417 -10.62 8.86 -14.53
N ASP A 418 -11.05 7.77 -15.21
CA ASP A 418 -11.00 7.67 -16.68
C ASP A 418 -11.74 8.87 -17.32
N LEU A 419 -12.96 9.14 -16.87
CA LEU A 419 -13.80 10.24 -17.38
C LEU A 419 -13.27 11.63 -17.00
N ALA A 420 -12.55 11.74 -15.91
CA ALA A 420 -11.92 13.00 -15.51
C ALA A 420 -10.65 13.30 -16.32
N GLY A 421 -10.04 12.32 -16.97
CA GLY A 421 -8.82 12.47 -17.75
C GLY A 421 -7.55 12.48 -16.89
N ALA A 422 -7.50 11.63 -15.86
CA ALA A 422 -6.31 11.43 -15.03
C ALA A 422 -5.14 10.86 -15.87
N THR A 423 -3.89 11.10 -15.43
CA THR A 423 -2.70 10.58 -16.12
C THR A 423 -2.49 9.10 -15.79
N PRO A 424 -2.48 8.20 -16.79
CA PRO A 424 -2.20 6.79 -16.58
C PRO A 424 -0.73 6.57 -16.18
N MET A 425 -0.51 5.87 -15.06
CA MET A 425 0.81 5.68 -14.45
C MET A 425 1.32 4.23 -14.61
N ASP A 426 2.55 4.00 -14.19
CA ASP A 426 3.25 2.71 -14.29
C ASP A 426 3.15 1.93 -12.97
N ARG A 427 1.95 1.45 -12.61
CA ARG A 427 1.65 0.80 -11.33
C ARG A 427 2.00 1.71 -10.15
N PRO A 428 1.11 2.64 -9.77
CA PRO A 428 1.31 3.46 -8.57
C PRO A 428 1.15 2.62 -7.31
N GLU A 429 2.24 2.49 -6.58
CA GLU A 429 2.33 1.68 -5.36
C GLU A 429 2.23 2.56 -4.11
N TRP A 430 3.21 2.44 -3.21
CA TRP A 430 3.21 3.16 -1.96
C TRP A 430 3.41 4.65 -2.13
N THR A 431 2.80 5.41 -1.23
CA THR A 431 3.04 6.84 -1.09
C THR A 431 3.62 7.17 0.29
N SER A 432 4.45 8.20 0.36
CA SER A 432 4.98 8.70 1.64
C SER A 432 5.13 10.21 1.62
N VAL A 433 4.96 10.85 2.79
CA VAL A 433 5.06 12.30 2.93
C VAL A 433 6.22 12.66 3.84
N GLY A 434 7.21 13.36 3.29
CA GLY A 434 8.36 13.87 4.04
C GLY A 434 7.97 14.99 5.01
N ALA A 435 8.82 15.22 6.02
CA ALA A 435 8.60 16.26 7.03
C ALA A 435 8.56 17.69 6.42
N ASP A 436 9.13 17.87 5.25
CA ASP A 436 9.11 19.12 4.49
C ASP A 436 7.86 19.29 3.62
N GLY A 437 6.96 18.31 3.61
CA GLY A 437 5.72 18.28 2.84
C GLY A 437 5.89 17.77 1.40
N THR A 438 7.06 17.24 1.03
CA THR A 438 7.23 16.55 -0.25
C THR A 438 6.53 15.20 -0.18
N VAL A 439 5.74 14.87 -1.19
CA VAL A 439 5.08 13.57 -1.34
C VAL A 439 5.84 12.75 -2.37
N TYR A 440 6.04 11.49 -2.09
CA TYR A 440 6.71 10.51 -2.96
C TYR A 440 5.70 9.42 -3.33
N CYS A 441 5.83 8.87 -4.53
CA CYS A 441 5.11 7.69 -4.97
C CYS A 441 6.06 6.81 -5.78
N THR A 442 6.09 5.54 -5.47
CA THR A 442 6.76 4.51 -6.25
C THR A 442 5.90 4.08 -7.42
N LEU A 443 6.55 3.81 -8.54
CA LEU A 443 5.95 3.35 -9.80
C LEU A 443 6.76 2.13 -10.23
N THR A 444 6.23 0.94 -9.94
CA THR A 444 7.04 -0.29 -9.88
C THR A 444 7.50 -0.76 -11.23
N ASN A 445 6.62 -0.81 -12.21
CA ASN A 445 6.96 -1.13 -13.60
C ASN A 445 5.77 -0.98 -14.55
N ASN A 446 6.05 -0.92 -15.85
CA ASN A 446 5.04 -1.10 -16.90
C ASN A 446 5.69 -1.66 -18.18
N SER A 447 5.83 -2.96 -18.25
CA SER A 447 6.37 -3.63 -19.44
C SER A 447 5.47 -3.51 -20.69
N ARG A 448 4.24 -3.00 -20.53
CA ARG A 448 3.25 -2.84 -21.62
C ARG A 448 3.09 -1.40 -22.09
N ARG A 449 3.83 -0.45 -21.51
CA ARG A 449 3.81 0.94 -21.99
C ARG A 449 4.46 1.03 -23.35
N GLU A 450 3.74 1.54 -24.33
CA GLU A 450 4.21 1.70 -25.72
C GLU A 450 4.72 3.11 -26.01
N GLU A 451 4.16 4.13 -25.34
CA GLU A 451 4.51 5.54 -25.49
C GLU A 451 4.90 6.14 -24.14
N ALA A 452 6.05 6.78 -24.09
CA ALA A 452 6.52 7.53 -22.93
C ALA A 452 5.85 8.90 -22.86
N ASP A 453 5.64 9.38 -21.64
CA ASP A 453 5.26 10.77 -21.34
C ASP A 453 6.21 11.34 -20.28
N ALA A 454 6.03 12.60 -19.89
CA ALA A 454 6.93 13.23 -18.93
C ALA A 454 6.90 12.56 -17.54
N ALA A 455 5.74 12.05 -17.10
CA ALA A 455 5.58 11.39 -15.80
C ALA A 455 5.98 9.90 -15.85
N ASN A 456 6.01 9.31 -17.04
CA ASN A 456 6.39 7.92 -17.31
C ASN A 456 7.43 7.90 -18.45
N PRO A 457 8.70 8.22 -18.14
CA PRO A 457 9.70 8.59 -19.16
C PRO A 457 10.25 7.41 -19.97
N GLN A 458 9.86 6.19 -19.66
CA GLN A 458 10.31 4.97 -20.35
C GLN A 458 9.15 4.17 -20.94
N ALA A 459 9.33 3.65 -22.15
CA ALA A 459 8.38 2.79 -22.85
C ALA A 459 9.15 1.70 -23.65
N PRO A 460 9.09 0.41 -23.22
CA PRO A 460 8.52 -0.04 -21.95
C PRO A 460 9.33 0.41 -20.73
N ASN A 461 8.70 0.38 -19.54
CA ASN A 461 9.34 0.63 -18.26
C ASN A 461 9.38 -0.65 -17.40
N PRO A 462 10.34 -1.55 -17.59
CA PRO A 462 10.40 -2.81 -16.84
C PRO A 462 10.97 -2.65 -15.41
N ASP A 463 11.61 -1.52 -15.12
CA ASP A 463 12.45 -1.37 -13.93
C ASP A 463 11.88 -0.34 -12.94
N GLY A 464 10.88 0.44 -13.37
CA GLY A 464 10.19 1.40 -12.53
C GLY A 464 10.94 2.70 -12.25
N HIS A 465 10.30 3.55 -11.47
CA HIS A 465 10.85 4.84 -11.05
C HIS A 465 10.12 5.38 -9.82
N ILE A 466 10.59 6.48 -9.25
CA ILE A 466 9.95 7.18 -8.14
C ILE A 466 9.69 8.62 -8.57
N ILE A 467 8.43 9.04 -8.47
CA ILE A 467 8.00 10.41 -8.69
C ILE A 467 7.81 11.11 -7.33
N ARG A 468 8.06 12.43 -7.29
CA ARG A 468 7.74 13.23 -6.12
C ARG A 468 7.13 14.56 -6.49
N TRP A 469 6.30 15.08 -5.58
CA TRP A 469 5.64 16.38 -5.80
C TRP A 469 5.49 17.19 -4.52
N ARG A 470 5.27 18.50 -4.72
CA ARG A 470 4.87 19.44 -3.68
C ARG A 470 3.50 19.98 -3.99
N ASP A 471 2.58 19.68 -3.11
CA ASP A 471 1.19 20.11 -3.24
C ASP A 471 1.02 21.58 -2.82
N SER A 472 0.19 22.32 -3.53
CA SER A 472 -0.12 23.70 -3.20
C SER A 472 -0.95 23.81 -1.92
N ASN A 473 -0.99 25.01 -1.33
CA ASN A 473 -1.84 25.34 -0.20
C ASN A 473 -1.74 24.37 1.00
N ARG A 474 -0.52 23.86 1.31
CA ARG A 474 -0.29 22.90 2.38
C ARG A 474 -1.21 21.67 2.25
N HIS A 475 -1.06 20.96 1.17
CA HIS A 475 -1.74 19.72 0.78
C HIS A 475 -3.23 19.84 0.38
N ILE A 476 -3.93 20.95 0.62
CA ILE A 476 -5.35 21.07 0.25
C ILE A 476 -5.59 21.81 -1.07
N GLY A 477 -4.54 22.18 -1.80
CA GLY A 477 -4.66 22.87 -3.10
C GLY A 477 -5.04 21.90 -4.23
N LEU A 478 -5.40 22.47 -5.37
CA LEU A 478 -5.79 21.71 -6.57
C LEU A 478 -4.67 21.68 -7.62
N SER A 479 -3.47 22.12 -7.27
CA SER A 479 -2.30 22.08 -8.14
C SER A 479 -1.07 21.66 -7.37
N PHE A 480 -0.10 21.08 -8.09
CA PHE A 480 1.19 20.69 -7.54
C PHE A 480 2.32 20.94 -8.55
N THR A 481 3.56 20.89 -8.09
CA THR A 481 4.76 20.79 -8.93
C THR A 481 5.44 19.47 -8.66
N TRP A 482 5.98 18.82 -9.68
CA TRP A 482 6.51 17.47 -9.59
C TRP A 482 7.81 17.30 -10.38
N GLU A 483 8.53 16.23 -10.05
CA GLU A 483 9.72 15.79 -10.77
C GLU A 483 9.92 14.27 -10.58
N ILE A 484 10.68 13.63 -11.46
CA ILE A 484 11.18 12.27 -11.24
C ILE A 484 12.26 12.36 -10.16
N PHE A 485 12.07 11.64 -9.06
CA PHE A 485 13.06 11.54 -7.98
C PHE A 485 14.17 10.56 -8.33
N LEU A 486 13.79 9.38 -8.82
CA LEU A 486 14.71 8.31 -9.17
C LEU A 486 14.19 7.57 -10.41
N LEU A 487 15.02 7.40 -11.41
CA LEU A 487 14.78 6.50 -12.53
C LEU A 487 15.63 5.24 -12.31
N SER A 488 14.99 4.10 -12.10
CA SER A 488 15.70 2.86 -11.67
C SER A 488 16.77 2.43 -12.67
N SER A 489 16.49 2.51 -13.97
CA SER A 489 17.44 2.14 -15.03
C SER A 489 18.78 2.90 -14.96
N ASP A 490 18.81 4.12 -14.42
CA ASP A 490 20.03 4.92 -14.31
C ASP A 490 20.96 4.45 -13.19
N THR A 491 20.48 3.54 -12.35
CA THR A 491 21.25 2.98 -11.23
C THR A 491 21.97 1.66 -11.55
N HIS A 492 21.58 0.98 -12.63
CA HIS A 492 22.07 -0.35 -12.97
C HIS A 492 23.57 -0.39 -13.23
N GLY A 493 24.21 -1.51 -12.90
CA GLY A 493 25.66 -1.69 -13.01
C GLY A 493 26.47 -0.89 -11.96
N THR A 494 25.82 -0.33 -10.97
CA THR A 494 26.46 0.43 -9.86
C THR A 494 26.05 -0.12 -8.50
N GLU A 495 26.77 0.24 -7.44
CA GLU A 495 26.38 -0.10 -6.06
C GLU A 495 25.04 0.52 -5.62
N ARG A 496 24.45 1.40 -6.42
CA ARG A 496 23.13 2.01 -6.20
C ARG A 496 21.99 1.24 -6.88
N SER A 497 22.27 0.12 -7.53
CA SER A 497 21.31 -0.62 -8.36
C SER A 497 20.02 -0.92 -7.61
N VAL A 498 18.91 -0.54 -8.22
CA VAL A 498 17.53 -0.77 -7.77
C VAL A 498 16.63 -0.98 -8.98
N ALA A 499 15.69 -1.91 -8.87
CA ALA A 499 14.59 -2.09 -9.82
C ALA A 499 13.30 -2.35 -9.05
N SER A 500 12.15 -2.14 -9.70
CA SER A 500 10.83 -2.37 -9.11
C SER A 500 10.68 -1.75 -7.71
N PRO A 501 10.84 -0.41 -7.56
CA PRO A 501 10.59 0.25 -6.29
C PRO A 501 9.09 0.16 -5.96
N ASP A 502 8.79 -0.32 -4.76
CA ASP A 502 7.46 -0.60 -4.28
C ASP A 502 7.22 0.13 -2.96
N GLY A 503 7.62 -0.45 -1.82
CA GLY A 503 7.48 0.18 -0.52
C GLY A 503 8.33 1.45 -0.39
N ILE A 504 7.77 2.51 0.20
CA ILE A 504 8.48 3.77 0.44
C ILE A 504 8.10 4.41 1.78
N TRP A 505 9.09 4.87 2.51
CA TRP A 505 8.88 5.65 3.72
C TRP A 505 9.93 6.75 3.86
N VAL A 506 9.50 7.96 4.25
CA VAL A 506 10.41 9.11 4.44
C VAL A 506 10.48 9.45 5.93
N ASP A 507 11.69 9.40 6.49
CA ASP A 507 11.91 9.72 7.87
C ASP A 507 11.96 11.24 8.15
N PRO A 508 11.86 11.67 9.43
CA PRO A 508 11.93 13.09 9.79
C PRO A 508 13.23 13.82 9.42
N ASP A 509 14.32 13.10 9.12
CA ASP A 509 15.59 13.66 8.66
C ASP A 509 15.69 13.70 7.12
N ASN A 510 14.61 13.33 6.42
CA ASN A 510 14.50 13.28 4.96
C ASN A 510 15.34 12.16 4.32
N ARG A 511 15.55 11.03 5.04
CA ARG A 511 15.99 9.78 4.43
C ARG A 511 14.79 9.08 3.80
N VAL A 512 14.92 8.68 2.56
CA VAL A 512 13.90 7.93 1.81
C VAL A 512 14.28 6.47 1.86
N PHE A 513 13.50 5.66 2.57
CA PHE A 513 13.62 4.21 2.61
C PHE A 513 12.83 3.65 1.43
N ILE A 514 13.49 2.86 0.59
CA ILE A 514 12.95 2.27 -0.63
C ILE A 514 13.02 0.76 -0.48
N GLN A 515 11.91 0.10 -0.66
CA GLN A 515 11.76 -1.34 -0.68
C GLN A 515 11.40 -1.78 -2.09
N THR A 516 11.68 -3.04 -2.44
CA THR A 516 11.48 -3.52 -3.82
C THR A 516 10.69 -4.81 -3.83
N ASP A 517 9.87 -4.97 -4.88
CA ASP A 517 9.18 -6.19 -5.26
C ASP A 517 9.36 -6.48 -6.75
N GLY A 518 10.13 -7.51 -7.09
CA GLY A 518 10.28 -7.96 -8.45
C GLY A 518 11.70 -8.35 -8.86
N ALA A 519 11.89 -8.54 -10.15
CA ALA A 519 13.17 -8.99 -10.69
C ALA A 519 14.25 -7.91 -10.59
N GLN A 520 15.07 -8.02 -9.55
CA GLN A 520 16.19 -7.10 -9.35
C GLN A 520 17.27 -7.30 -10.41
N LYS A 521 18.03 -6.23 -10.65
CA LYS A 521 19.19 -6.26 -11.57
C LYS A 521 20.48 -6.61 -10.82
N ASP A 522 21.55 -6.80 -11.57
CA ASP A 522 22.91 -7.02 -11.07
C ASP A 522 23.04 -8.23 -10.12
N GLY A 523 22.13 -9.20 -10.26
CA GLY A 523 22.14 -10.45 -9.49
C GLY A 523 21.67 -10.30 -8.04
N LEU A 524 20.97 -9.22 -7.70
CA LEU A 524 20.46 -8.94 -6.37
C LEU A 524 19.14 -9.68 -6.08
N ASN A 525 18.89 -9.95 -4.80
CA ASN A 525 17.54 -10.18 -4.27
C ASN A 525 16.85 -8.83 -4.01
N ASP A 526 15.54 -8.89 -3.71
CA ASP A 526 14.81 -7.72 -3.26
C ASP A 526 15.43 -7.11 -1.99
N GLN A 527 15.27 -5.79 -1.83
CA GLN A 527 16.18 -5.01 -1.02
C GLN A 527 15.51 -3.85 -0.29
N LEU A 528 16.15 -3.39 0.76
CA LEU A 528 15.90 -2.14 1.45
C LEU A 528 17.07 -1.19 1.23
N LEU A 529 16.81 -0.09 0.52
CA LEU A 529 17.78 0.97 0.29
C LEU A 529 17.39 2.23 1.06
N ILE A 530 18.36 3.09 1.27
CA ILE A 530 18.16 4.42 1.87
C ILE A 530 18.74 5.45 0.94
N ALA A 531 17.90 6.37 0.48
CA ALA A 531 18.26 7.48 -0.39
C ALA A 531 18.22 8.82 0.35
N ASN A 532 19.00 9.78 -0.12
CA ASN A 532 19.04 11.14 0.42
C ASN A 532 17.96 12.00 -0.25
N GLY A 533 16.81 12.18 0.41
CA GLY A 533 15.68 12.97 -0.10
C GLY A 533 15.95 14.46 -0.29
N ASN A 534 17.08 14.98 0.21
CA ASN A 534 17.49 16.39 -0.03
C ASN A 534 18.21 16.59 -1.37
N GLN A 535 18.44 15.53 -2.13
CA GLN A 535 19.11 15.55 -3.43
C GLN A 535 18.11 15.28 -4.55
N SER A 536 18.51 15.53 -5.79
CA SER A 536 17.75 15.24 -7.00
C SER A 536 18.71 14.93 -8.15
N GLY A 537 18.20 14.24 -9.19
CA GLY A 537 18.97 13.86 -10.37
C GLY A 537 19.95 12.71 -10.13
N ASP A 538 20.94 12.56 -11.00
CA ASP A 538 21.83 11.40 -11.07
C ASP A 538 22.77 11.23 -9.86
N ASP A 539 22.94 12.28 -9.06
CA ASP A 539 23.87 12.32 -7.91
C ASP A 539 23.22 11.94 -6.57
N ILE A 540 22.01 11.41 -6.58
CA ILE A 540 21.34 11.00 -5.33
C ILE A 540 22.18 9.91 -4.63
N GLU A 541 22.56 10.19 -3.37
CA GLU A 541 23.22 9.21 -2.50
C GLU A 541 22.21 8.11 -2.14
N ILE A 542 22.52 6.87 -2.50
CA ILE A 542 21.71 5.68 -2.20
C ILE A 542 22.63 4.63 -1.61
N SER A 543 22.23 4.02 -0.49
CA SER A 543 22.97 2.96 0.19
C SER A 543 22.07 1.78 0.53
N ARG A 544 22.49 0.58 0.17
CA ARG A 544 21.78 -0.67 0.44
C ARG A 544 22.00 -1.09 1.90
N LEU A 545 20.92 -1.07 2.69
CA LEU A 545 20.96 -1.48 4.10
C LEU A 545 20.83 -2.99 4.26
N PHE A 546 19.94 -3.59 3.46
CA PHE A 546 19.51 -4.97 3.65
C PHE A 546 19.05 -5.56 2.30
N THR A 547 19.28 -6.87 2.11
CA THR A 547 18.62 -7.65 1.05
C THR A 547 17.90 -8.83 1.67
N GLY A 548 16.77 -9.18 1.11
CA GLY A 548 16.02 -10.36 1.51
C GLY A 548 16.63 -11.66 0.98
N VAL A 549 15.85 -12.72 1.00
CA VAL A 549 16.25 -14.04 0.51
C VAL A 549 15.80 -14.22 -0.93
N THR A 550 16.34 -15.22 -1.63
CA THR A 550 15.95 -15.53 -3.00
C THR A 550 14.42 -15.70 -3.11
N GLY A 551 13.81 -14.97 -4.03
CA GLY A 551 12.39 -15.02 -4.36
C GLY A 551 11.45 -14.37 -3.34
N CYS A 552 11.98 -13.64 -2.33
CA CYS A 552 11.13 -12.82 -1.46
C CYS A 552 10.95 -11.42 -2.04
N GLU A 553 9.93 -10.75 -1.56
CA GLU A 553 9.78 -9.32 -1.56
C GLU A 553 10.30 -8.74 -0.24
N VAL A 554 10.81 -7.51 -0.25
CA VAL A 554 11.13 -6.74 0.95
C VAL A 554 10.13 -5.61 1.09
N THR A 555 9.22 -5.75 2.05
CA THR A 555 8.07 -4.85 2.19
C THR A 555 7.80 -4.48 3.65
N GLY A 556 6.77 -3.68 3.88
CA GLY A 556 6.34 -3.23 5.19
C GLY A 556 7.42 -2.49 5.95
N ILE A 557 7.08 -1.38 6.55
CA ILE A 557 8.06 -0.61 7.31
C ILE A 557 7.41 0.01 8.55
N ALA A 558 7.96 -0.27 9.73
CA ALA A 558 7.56 0.36 10.96
C ALA A 558 8.78 0.71 11.82
N VAL A 559 8.68 1.80 12.58
CA VAL A 559 9.77 2.26 13.42
C VAL A 559 9.30 2.55 14.84
N THR A 560 10.18 2.33 15.80
CA THR A 560 9.96 2.79 17.17
C THR A 560 10.06 4.32 17.25
N PRO A 561 9.41 4.98 18.26
CA PRO A 561 9.46 6.44 18.40
C PRO A 561 10.85 7.07 18.43
N ASN A 562 11.86 6.35 18.94
CA ASN A 562 13.26 6.79 18.96
C ASN A 562 14.03 6.45 17.66
N ARG A 563 13.39 5.81 16.69
CA ARG A 563 13.96 5.38 15.38
C ARG A 563 15.21 4.49 15.49
N ARG A 564 15.41 3.79 16.64
CA ARG A 564 16.54 2.89 16.85
C ARG A 564 16.20 1.42 16.58
N THR A 565 14.97 1.15 16.25
CA THR A 565 14.50 -0.17 15.81
C THR A 565 13.61 0.05 14.59
N LEU A 566 13.91 -0.68 13.54
CA LEU A 566 13.13 -0.78 12.32
C LEU A 566 12.57 -2.20 12.22
N PHE A 567 11.32 -2.32 11.85
CA PHE A 567 10.67 -3.58 11.48
C PHE A 567 10.45 -3.57 9.97
N VAL A 568 10.78 -4.67 9.32
CA VAL A 568 10.64 -4.90 7.86
C VAL A 568 10.07 -6.29 7.67
N ASN A 569 9.26 -6.51 6.66
CA ASN A 569 8.73 -7.81 6.31
C ASN A 569 9.48 -8.44 5.14
N LEU A 570 9.62 -9.76 5.18
CA LEU A 570 10.00 -10.59 4.05
C LEU A 570 8.78 -11.40 3.66
N GLN A 571 8.22 -11.05 2.51
CA GLN A 571 7.02 -11.68 1.97
C GLN A 571 7.41 -12.79 0.98
N HIS A 572 6.64 -13.84 0.93
CA HIS A 572 6.73 -14.99 0.03
C HIS A 572 8.16 -15.51 -0.29
N PRO A 573 9.05 -15.74 0.70
CA PRO A 573 10.40 -16.21 0.45
C PRO A 573 10.39 -17.51 -0.37
N GLY A 574 11.26 -17.60 -1.40
CA GLY A 574 11.29 -18.73 -2.33
C GLY A 574 10.11 -18.77 -3.31
N ASN A 575 9.47 -17.63 -3.60
CA ASN A 575 8.40 -17.54 -4.59
C ASN A 575 8.86 -18.13 -5.93
N GLY A 576 8.00 -18.96 -6.54
CA GLY A 576 8.30 -19.69 -7.78
C GLY A 576 9.08 -20.99 -7.57
N ASP A 577 10.00 -21.05 -6.61
CA ASP A 577 10.75 -22.27 -6.23
C ASP A 577 11.04 -22.30 -4.71
N PRO A 578 10.17 -22.91 -3.92
CA PRO A 578 10.35 -22.96 -2.46
C PRO A 578 11.55 -23.81 -2.01
N SER A 579 12.25 -24.49 -2.92
CA SER A 579 13.45 -25.28 -2.59
C SER A 579 14.73 -24.46 -2.45
N VAL A 580 14.72 -23.19 -2.89
CA VAL A 580 15.91 -22.33 -2.90
C VAL A 580 16.25 -21.76 -1.51
N THR A 581 15.29 -21.76 -0.58
CA THR A 581 15.49 -21.29 0.80
C THR A 581 14.63 -22.06 1.78
N ASN A 582 15.03 -22.13 3.04
CA ASN A 582 14.20 -22.59 4.16
C ASN A 582 13.90 -21.44 5.16
N PHE A 583 14.23 -20.20 4.77
CA PHE A 583 14.09 -19.06 5.68
C PHE A 583 12.63 -18.91 6.17
N PRO A 584 12.39 -18.59 7.45
CA PRO A 584 13.34 -18.18 8.49
C PRO A 584 14.00 -19.34 9.25
N ALA A 585 13.72 -20.59 8.89
CA ALA A 585 14.43 -21.73 9.46
C ALA A 585 15.86 -21.87 8.90
N ALA A 586 16.67 -22.70 9.54
CA ALA A 586 18.01 -22.97 9.07
C ALA A 586 17.99 -23.68 7.70
N GLN A 587 18.92 -23.32 6.83
CA GLN A 587 19.05 -23.99 5.53
C GLN A 587 19.24 -25.50 5.71
N GLY A 588 18.54 -26.28 4.89
CA GLY A 588 18.53 -27.74 4.98
C GLY A 588 17.64 -28.33 6.09
N SER A 589 16.82 -27.53 6.77
CA SER A 589 15.87 -27.99 7.78
C SER A 589 14.73 -28.86 7.23
N GLY A 590 14.47 -28.78 5.91
CA GLY A 590 13.34 -29.48 5.27
C GLY A 590 11.98 -28.80 5.51
N THR A 591 11.96 -27.60 6.11
CA THR A 591 10.74 -26.80 6.24
C THR A 591 10.49 -26.01 4.97
N ILE A 592 9.22 -25.65 4.71
CA ILE A 592 8.91 -24.64 3.67
C ILE A 592 9.36 -23.26 4.13
N PRO A 593 9.73 -22.38 3.20
CA PRO A 593 9.95 -20.98 3.51
C PRO A 593 8.65 -20.32 3.99
N ARG A 594 8.78 -19.33 4.89
CA ARG A 594 7.65 -18.62 5.48
C ARG A 594 7.94 -17.14 5.60
N ASP A 595 6.92 -16.36 5.33
CA ASP A 595 6.94 -14.92 5.61
C ASP A 595 7.30 -14.65 7.06
N CYS A 596 7.96 -13.54 7.30
CA CYS A 596 8.24 -13.11 8.66
C CYS A 596 8.58 -11.62 8.74
N THR A 597 8.39 -11.06 9.91
CA THR A 597 8.94 -9.74 10.26
C THR A 597 10.40 -9.88 10.69
N VAL A 598 11.24 -8.99 10.20
CA VAL A 598 12.65 -8.85 10.58
C VAL A 598 12.83 -7.56 11.36
N VAL A 599 13.50 -7.63 12.49
CA VAL A 599 13.84 -6.48 13.34
C VAL A 599 15.27 -6.05 13.05
N ILE A 600 15.48 -4.83 12.62
CA ILE A 600 16.80 -4.28 12.28
C ILE A 600 17.21 -3.24 13.34
N THR A 601 18.43 -3.35 13.85
CA THR A 601 19.00 -2.40 14.82
C THR A 601 20.47 -2.11 14.48
N ARG A 602 20.88 -0.86 14.70
CA ARG A 602 22.28 -0.47 14.52
C ARG A 602 23.11 -0.95 15.71
N LYS A 603 24.30 -1.52 15.48
CA LYS A 603 25.18 -2.12 16.50
C LYS A 603 25.63 -1.11 17.55
N ASP A 604 25.81 0.15 17.15
CA ASP A 604 26.17 1.24 18.07
C ASP A 604 24.97 1.85 18.81
N GLY A 605 23.75 1.34 18.55
CA GLY A 605 22.51 1.84 19.12
C GLY A 605 22.05 3.18 18.52
N GLY A 606 22.57 3.58 17.38
CA GLY A 606 22.18 4.78 16.62
C GLY A 606 20.79 4.69 16.00
N VAL A 607 20.39 5.76 15.31
CA VAL A 607 19.16 5.80 14.49
C VAL A 607 19.38 4.92 13.26
N VAL A 608 18.39 4.11 12.91
CA VAL A 608 18.45 3.28 11.71
C VAL A 608 18.45 4.17 10.46
N GLY A 609 19.34 3.87 9.52
CA GLY A 609 19.53 4.64 8.28
C GLY A 609 20.52 5.80 8.39
N SER A 610 21.03 6.09 9.61
CA SER A 610 22.00 7.17 9.78
C SER A 610 23.43 6.67 9.71
#